data_eb291e15591b915cf47c7303c1c346a7
#
_entry.id   eb291e15591b915cf47c7303c1c346a7
#
_cell.length_a   1.000
_cell.length_b   1.000
_cell.length_c   1.000
_cell.angle_alpha   90.00
_cell.angle_beta   90.00
_cell.angle_gamma   90.00
#
_symmetry.space_group_name_H-M   'P 1'
#
loop_
_entity.id
_entity.type
_entity.pdbx_description
1 polymer ?
#
loop_
_entity_poly.entity_id
_entity_poly.type
_entity_poly.pdbx_seq_one_letter_code
_entity_poly.pdbx_strand_id
1 'polypeptide(L)'
;TVTDTGDDGATTSNNDGAACHAGDPTVTFNPSVTATQGSCDGSNREIDVTLNNSSSNVASNFVVTYTVNGGSAQSLTSGTSVSSSSNNTSLSVPGQANGAAVVISWYAENTANNLREPNTGTTALSSITIDASGCSSSPTAVAITASTSLGSCSGGSATSPFNFANSSGTTAYVTVEYSTNGGSSWSVHPQAQANT
;
A
#
# COMPACT_ATOMS: atom_id res chain seq x y z
N THR A 1 -15.66 29.69 -11.57
CA THR A 1 -15.31 30.65 -12.65
C THR A 1 -14.98 31.94 -11.99
N VAL A 2 -13.71 32.24 -11.81
CA VAL A 2 -13.26 33.56 -11.36
C VAL A 2 -13.28 34.44 -12.60
N THR A 3 -14.20 35.33 -12.67
CA THR A 3 -14.21 36.41 -13.68
C THR A 3 -13.38 37.52 -13.08
N ASP A 4 -12.17 37.72 -13.55
CA ASP A 4 -11.42 38.92 -13.28
C ASP A 4 -12.11 40.05 -14.07
N THR A 5 -12.70 40.97 -13.35
CA THR A 5 -13.27 42.17 -13.91
C THR A 5 -12.24 43.31 -13.87
N GLY A 6 -10.97 42.98 -13.94
CA GLY A 6 -9.84 43.89 -13.79
C GLY A 6 -9.98 45.21 -14.55
N ASP A 7 -10.70 46.10 -13.95
CA ASP A 7 -10.50 47.54 -14.16
C ASP A 7 -9.47 47.98 -13.13
N ASP A 8 -8.23 47.98 -13.51
CA ASP A 8 -7.12 48.40 -12.68
C ASP A 8 -7.04 49.92 -12.50
N GLY A 9 -7.97 50.64 -13.03
CA GLY A 9 -7.99 52.09 -12.91
C GLY A 9 -6.75 52.80 -13.45
N ALA A 10 -5.93 52.11 -14.19
CA ALA A 10 -4.73 52.66 -14.77
C ALA A 10 -5.07 53.55 -15.97
N THR A 11 -4.94 54.80 -15.78
CA THR A 11 -5.19 55.83 -16.80
C THR A 11 -4.03 55.97 -17.80
N THR A 12 -3.14 55.05 -17.87
CA THR A 12 -1.98 55.15 -18.73
C THR A 12 -1.76 53.85 -19.50
N SER A 13 -1.93 54.03 -20.78
CA SER A 13 -1.65 53.05 -21.82
C SER A 13 -2.61 51.88 -21.94
N ASN A 14 -3.28 51.99 -22.75
CA ASN A 14 -4.23 51.42 -23.70
C ASN A 14 -3.87 50.05 -24.23
N ASN A 15 -3.06 49.22 -23.58
CA ASN A 15 -2.58 48.00 -24.20
C ASN A 15 -2.70 46.74 -23.40
N ASP A 16 -3.00 46.86 -22.15
CA ASP A 16 -2.84 45.71 -21.25
C ASP A 16 -4.13 44.97 -21.02
N GLY A 17 -5.25 45.65 -21.03
CA GLY A 17 -6.52 45.03 -20.74
C GLY A 17 -6.98 44.01 -21.78
N ALA A 18 -6.78 44.29 -23.05
CA ALA A 18 -7.27 43.42 -24.11
C ALA A 18 -6.37 42.22 -24.42
N ALA A 19 -5.09 42.32 -24.08
CA ALA A 19 -4.14 41.23 -24.35
C ALA A 19 -4.11 40.15 -23.28
N CYS A 20 -4.45 40.53 -22.03
CA CYS A 20 -4.43 39.57 -20.93
C CYS A 20 -5.66 38.68 -20.88
N HIS A 21 -6.77 39.07 -21.45
CA HIS A 21 -8.00 38.30 -21.41
C HIS A 21 -8.16 37.26 -22.53
N ALA A 22 -7.38 37.35 -23.57
CA ALA A 22 -7.50 36.47 -24.75
C ALA A 22 -6.85 35.10 -24.57
N GLY A 23 -6.51 34.72 -23.37
CA GLY A 23 -5.83 33.43 -23.15
C GLY A 23 -5.64 33.00 -21.70
N ASP A 24 -6.34 33.65 -20.77
CA ASP A 24 -6.25 33.21 -19.36
C ASP A 24 -6.79 31.76 -19.23
N PRO A 25 -5.95 30.82 -18.85
CA PRO A 25 -6.39 29.42 -18.78
C PRO A 25 -7.48 29.31 -17.72
N THR A 26 -8.67 28.92 -18.13
CA THR A 26 -9.75 28.62 -17.20
C THR A 26 -9.28 27.54 -16.24
N VAL A 27 -9.11 27.90 -14.97
CA VAL A 27 -8.77 26.95 -13.93
C VAL A 27 -10.02 26.15 -13.59
N THR A 28 -9.96 24.86 -13.83
CA THR A 28 -10.99 23.92 -13.38
C THR A 28 -10.42 23.11 -12.24
N PHE A 29 -11.05 23.13 -11.06
CA PHE A 29 -10.66 22.33 -9.92
C PHE A 29 -11.62 21.15 -9.79
N ASN A 30 -11.12 19.94 -10.03
CA ASN A 30 -11.92 18.71 -10.09
C ASN A 30 -11.14 17.51 -9.55
N PRO A 31 -10.78 17.51 -8.26
CA PRO A 31 -10.21 16.35 -7.60
C PRO A 31 -11.29 15.31 -7.28
N SER A 32 -10.88 14.04 -7.19
CA SER A 32 -11.75 12.95 -6.74
C SER A 32 -10.94 11.84 -6.10
N VAL A 33 -11.60 11.02 -5.29
CA VAL A 33 -11.00 9.84 -4.65
C VAL A 33 -11.84 8.63 -5.00
N THR A 34 -11.18 7.54 -5.34
CA THR A 34 -11.81 6.22 -5.52
C THR A 34 -11.12 5.19 -4.64
N ALA A 35 -11.84 4.14 -4.27
CA ALA A 35 -11.31 3.08 -3.44
C ALA A 35 -11.88 1.73 -3.86
N THR A 36 -11.02 0.71 -3.86
CA THR A 36 -11.37 -0.68 -4.20
C THR A 36 -10.69 -1.64 -3.26
N GLN A 37 -11.22 -2.85 -3.11
CA GLN A 37 -10.53 -3.88 -2.35
C GLN A 37 -9.22 -4.25 -3.06
N GLY A 38 -8.14 -4.24 -2.32
CA GLY A 38 -6.77 -4.51 -2.77
C GLY A 38 -6.33 -5.95 -2.52
N SER A 39 -5.04 -6.13 -2.30
CA SER A 39 -4.41 -7.43 -2.05
C SER A 39 -4.72 -7.97 -0.64
N CYS A 40 -4.44 -9.26 -0.45
CA CYS A 40 -4.46 -9.87 0.87
C CYS A 40 -3.21 -9.50 1.66
N ASP A 41 -3.42 -9.17 2.94
CA ASP A 41 -2.39 -9.03 3.97
C ASP A 41 -2.66 -10.11 5.04
N GLY A 42 -2.07 -11.26 4.87
CA GLY A 42 -2.40 -12.45 5.67
C GLY A 42 -3.85 -12.89 5.47
N SER A 43 -4.62 -12.95 6.56
CA SER A 43 -6.06 -13.25 6.55
C SER A 43 -6.94 -12.01 6.35
N ASN A 44 -6.34 -10.85 6.23
CA ASN A 44 -7.01 -9.57 6.05
C ASN A 44 -6.93 -9.14 4.58
N ARG A 45 -7.69 -8.10 4.22
CA ARG A 45 -7.62 -7.49 2.89
C ARG A 45 -7.43 -5.99 3.02
N GLU A 46 -6.55 -5.45 2.22
CA GLU A 46 -6.32 -4.01 2.08
C GLU A 46 -7.41 -3.33 1.25
N ILE A 47 -7.45 -2.00 1.29
CA ILE A 47 -8.21 -1.20 0.34
C ILE A 47 -7.23 -0.27 -0.39
N ASP A 48 -7.16 -0.41 -1.70
CA ASP A 48 -6.39 0.50 -2.55
C ASP A 48 -7.17 1.80 -2.74
N VAL A 49 -6.51 2.91 -2.51
CA VAL A 49 -7.07 4.26 -2.62
C VAL A 49 -6.37 5.02 -3.73
N THR A 50 -7.13 5.50 -4.69
CA THR A 50 -6.62 6.30 -5.79
C THR A 50 -7.08 7.75 -5.64
N LEU A 51 -6.12 8.66 -5.64
CA LEU A 51 -6.34 10.11 -5.69
C LEU A 51 -6.27 10.56 -7.14
N ASN A 52 -7.34 11.14 -7.65
CA ASN A 52 -7.38 11.63 -9.02
C ASN A 52 -7.48 13.15 -9.02
N ASN A 53 -6.65 13.79 -9.82
CA ASN A 53 -6.73 15.21 -10.08
C ASN A 53 -6.95 15.45 -11.58
N SER A 54 -8.20 15.59 -11.99
CA SER A 54 -8.59 15.97 -13.34
C SER A 54 -8.71 17.48 -13.52
N SER A 55 -8.19 18.27 -12.55
CA SER A 55 -8.10 19.72 -12.63
C SER A 55 -7.20 20.17 -13.78
N SER A 56 -7.52 21.31 -14.37
CA SER A 56 -6.65 21.95 -15.36
C SER A 56 -5.70 22.95 -14.68
N ASN A 57 -4.41 22.84 -14.98
CA ASN A 57 -3.34 23.75 -14.58
C ASN A 57 -3.08 23.92 -13.07
N VAL A 58 -3.71 23.14 -12.21
CA VAL A 58 -3.52 23.21 -10.75
C VAL A 58 -3.31 21.83 -10.14
N ALA A 59 -2.38 21.74 -9.22
CA ALA A 59 -2.21 20.56 -8.36
C ALA A 59 -3.29 20.55 -7.27
N SER A 60 -3.61 19.36 -6.78
CA SER A 60 -4.52 19.15 -5.65
C SER A 60 -3.78 18.50 -4.50
N ASN A 61 -3.86 19.07 -3.29
CA ASN A 61 -3.35 18.46 -2.07
C ASN A 61 -4.49 17.73 -1.38
N PHE A 62 -4.37 16.43 -1.27
CA PHE A 62 -5.41 15.57 -0.69
C PHE A 62 -5.16 15.32 0.78
N VAL A 63 -6.20 15.43 1.58
CA VAL A 63 -6.28 14.92 2.94
C VAL A 63 -7.31 13.81 2.96
N VAL A 64 -6.91 12.63 3.39
CA VAL A 64 -7.75 11.43 3.39
C VAL A 64 -7.69 10.78 4.75
N THR A 65 -8.85 10.44 5.28
CA THR A 65 -9.02 9.68 6.52
C THR A 65 -9.91 8.48 6.26
N TYR A 66 -9.87 7.50 7.15
CA TYR A 66 -10.78 6.37 7.10
C TYR A 66 -11.26 5.99 8.50
N THR A 67 -12.41 5.35 8.57
CA THR A 67 -12.96 4.72 9.79
C THR A 67 -13.24 3.25 9.51
N VAL A 68 -13.11 2.42 10.54
CA VAL A 68 -13.45 0.99 10.49
C VAL A 68 -14.58 0.74 11.47
N ASN A 69 -15.67 0.12 11.01
CA ASN A 69 -16.85 -0.22 11.80
C ASN A 69 -17.41 0.98 12.61
N GLY A 70 -17.35 2.19 12.03
CA GLY A 70 -17.80 3.40 12.70
C GLY A 70 -16.91 3.88 13.86
N GLY A 71 -15.71 3.35 13.99
CA GLY A 71 -14.71 3.76 14.99
C GLY A 71 -14.13 5.14 14.73
N SER A 72 -13.08 5.48 15.48
CA SER A 72 -12.37 6.77 15.32
C SER A 72 -11.73 6.90 13.94
N ALA A 73 -11.74 8.12 13.41
CA ALA A 73 -11.07 8.44 12.15
C ALA A 73 -9.55 8.29 12.28
N GLN A 74 -8.94 7.63 11.32
CA GLN A 74 -7.51 7.45 11.18
C GLN A 74 -7.02 8.18 9.93
N SER A 75 -5.84 8.77 10.00
CA SER A 75 -5.26 9.49 8.86
C SER A 75 -4.62 8.49 7.89
N LEU A 76 -5.00 8.58 6.61
CA LEU A 76 -4.33 7.88 5.53
C LEU A 76 -3.27 8.79 4.89
N THR A 77 -3.60 10.05 4.67
CA THR A 77 -2.66 11.10 4.29
C THR A 77 -3.14 12.46 4.78
N SER A 78 -2.19 13.33 5.10
CA SER A 78 -2.44 14.71 5.58
C SER A 78 -2.03 15.79 4.56
N GLY A 79 -1.75 15.42 3.30
CA GLY A 79 -1.33 16.42 2.30
C GLY A 79 -0.57 15.80 1.13
N THR A 80 -1.10 14.76 0.49
CA THR A 80 -0.51 14.20 -0.73
C THR A 80 -0.84 15.11 -1.92
N SER A 81 0.19 15.64 -2.57
CA SER A 81 0.05 16.47 -3.76
C SER A 81 -0.05 15.61 -5.02
N VAL A 82 -1.07 15.86 -5.83
CA VAL A 82 -1.26 15.26 -7.15
C VAL A 82 -1.31 16.34 -8.20
N SER A 83 -0.43 16.25 -9.19
CA SER A 83 -0.36 17.23 -10.30
C SER A 83 -1.65 17.26 -11.12
N SER A 84 -1.85 18.34 -11.87
CA SER A 84 -3.00 18.44 -12.79
C SER A 84 -3.00 17.28 -13.79
N SER A 85 -4.19 16.79 -14.12
CA SER A 85 -4.41 15.67 -15.06
C SER A 85 -3.62 14.40 -14.72
N SER A 86 -3.43 14.12 -13.42
CA SER A 86 -2.66 13.00 -12.89
C SER A 86 -3.44 12.24 -11.82
N ASN A 87 -2.94 11.06 -11.45
CA ASN A 87 -3.43 10.28 -10.32
C ASN A 87 -2.27 9.79 -9.43
N ASN A 88 -2.60 9.38 -8.22
CA ASN A 88 -1.71 8.68 -7.30
C ASN A 88 -2.44 7.44 -6.77
N THR A 89 -1.86 6.27 -7.00
CA THR A 89 -2.41 4.95 -6.64
C THR A 89 -1.60 4.26 -5.54
N SER A 90 -0.70 4.98 -4.86
CA SER A 90 0.22 4.38 -3.88
C SER A 90 -0.32 4.33 -2.45
N LEU A 91 -1.57 4.72 -2.23
CA LEU A 91 -2.18 4.72 -0.90
C LEU A 91 -3.02 3.46 -0.71
N SER A 92 -2.90 2.85 0.46
CA SER A 92 -3.78 1.76 0.88
C SER A 92 -4.20 1.90 2.34
N VAL A 93 -5.42 1.52 2.65
CA VAL A 93 -5.84 1.25 4.03
C VAL A 93 -5.25 -0.10 4.42
N PRO A 94 -4.55 -0.21 5.56
CA PRO A 94 -3.99 -1.48 6.03
C PRO A 94 -5.03 -2.60 6.10
N GLY A 95 -4.58 -3.84 6.00
CA GLY A 95 -5.43 -5.02 5.94
C GLY A 95 -6.50 -5.07 7.03
N GLN A 96 -7.75 -5.21 6.62
CA GLN A 96 -8.93 -5.29 7.48
C GLN A 96 -9.53 -6.69 7.45
N ALA A 97 -10.12 -7.11 8.56
CA ALA A 97 -10.76 -8.41 8.70
C ALA A 97 -12.00 -8.55 7.80
N ASN A 98 -12.32 -9.79 7.43
CA ASN A 98 -13.53 -10.09 6.68
C ASN A 98 -14.79 -9.54 7.37
N GLY A 99 -15.67 -8.90 6.61
CA GLY A 99 -16.89 -8.27 7.09
C GLY A 99 -16.72 -6.90 7.73
N ALA A 100 -15.49 -6.37 7.87
CA ALA A 100 -15.28 -5.01 8.36
C ALA A 100 -15.87 -3.98 7.39
N ALA A 101 -16.54 -2.97 7.91
CA ALA A 101 -17.07 -1.85 7.15
C ALA A 101 -16.09 -0.67 7.21
N VAL A 102 -15.56 -0.26 6.07
CA VAL A 102 -14.60 0.85 5.97
C VAL A 102 -15.23 2.01 5.23
N VAL A 103 -15.15 3.21 5.81
CA VAL A 103 -15.59 4.46 5.17
C VAL A 103 -14.37 5.36 5.02
N ILE A 104 -14.15 5.83 3.81
CA ILE A 104 -13.07 6.76 3.48
C ILE A 104 -13.67 8.15 3.32
N SER A 105 -13.10 9.14 4.00
CA SER A 105 -13.49 10.54 3.92
C SER A 105 -12.31 11.37 3.45
N TRP A 106 -12.57 12.35 2.60
CA TRP A 106 -11.50 13.13 2.00
C TRP A 106 -11.92 14.58 1.72
N TYR A 107 -10.95 15.42 1.57
CA TYR A 107 -11.04 16.69 0.86
C TYR A 107 -9.73 16.94 0.10
N ALA A 108 -9.79 17.82 -0.89
CA ALA A 108 -8.62 18.29 -1.59
C ALA A 108 -8.61 19.82 -1.66
N GLU A 109 -7.42 20.41 -1.69
CA GLU A 109 -7.26 21.85 -1.75
C GLU A 109 -6.08 22.28 -2.59
N ASN A 110 -6.17 23.48 -3.14
CA ASN A 110 -5.04 24.23 -3.66
C ASN A 110 -5.06 25.61 -3.01
N THR A 111 -4.25 25.79 -1.99
CA THR A 111 -4.23 27.01 -1.18
C THR A 111 -3.72 28.23 -1.95
N ALA A 112 -2.83 28.03 -2.93
CA ALA A 112 -2.31 29.11 -3.75
C ALA A 112 -3.40 29.79 -4.60
N ASN A 113 -4.43 29.03 -4.99
CA ASN A 113 -5.55 29.52 -5.79
C ASN A 113 -6.86 29.57 -4.98
N ASN A 114 -6.80 29.39 -3.67
CA ASN A 114 -7.96 29.33 -2.77
C ASN A 114 -9.07 28.39 -3.25
N LEU A 115 -8.68 27.21 -3.77
CA LEU A 115 -9.60 26.20 -4.27
C LEU A 115 -9.71 25.07 -3.27
N ARG A 116 -10.93 24.54 -3.09
CA ARG A 116 -11.18 23.37 -2.21
C ARG A 116 -12.38 22.57 -2.70
N GLU A 117 -12.27 21.24 -2.59
CA GLU A 117 -13.37 20.29 -2.87
C GLU A 117 -13.42 19.22 -1.75
N PRO A 118 -14.58 19.03 -1.07
CA PRO A 118 -15.75 19.92 -1.11
C PRO A 118 -15.43 21.29 -0.50
N ASN A 119 -16.19 22.29 -0.85
CA ASN A 119 -15.97 23.68 -0.38
C ASN A 119 -15.89 23.79 1.15
N THR A 120 -16.57 22.90 1.88
CA THR A 120 -16.54 22.80 3.33
C THR A 120 -16.60 21.33 3.77
N GLY A 121 -15.98 21.01 4.90
CA GLY A 121 -16.03 19.66 5.46
C GLY A 121 -15.24 18.63 4.64
N THR A 122 -15.74 17.41 4.59
CA THR A 122 -15.18 16.27 3.85
C THR A 122 -16.27 15.58 3.05
N THR A 123 -15.90 14.89 1.97
CA THR A 123 -16.77 13.96 1.25
C THR A 123 -16.44 12.54 1.72
N ALA A 124 -17.45 11.75 2.03
CA ALA A 124 -17.29 10.33 2.33
C ALA A 124 -17.66 9.48 1.12
N LEU A 125 -16.83 8.46 0.83
CA LEU A 125 -17.20 7.41 -0.11
C LEU A 125 -18.24 6.48 0.50
N SER A 126 -18.94 5.72 -0.33
CA SER A 126 -19.80 4.64 0.15
C SER A 126 -19.01 3.66 0.99
N SER A 127 -19.63 3.10 2.02
CA SER A 127 -19.01 2.08 2.86
C SER A 127 -18.59 0.87 2.02
N ILE A 128 -17.34 0.44 2.18
CA ILE A 128 -16.80 -0.77 1.58
C ILE A 128 -16.84 -1.87 2.65
N THR A 129 -17.61 -2.92 2.42
CA THR A 129 -17.54 -4.12 3.25
C THR A 129 -16.42 -5.00 2.77
N ILE A 130 -15.48 -5.33 3.63
CA ILE A 130 -14.31 -6.14 3.30
C ILE A 130 -14.72 -7.57 3.02
N ASP A 131 -14.35 -8.08 1.86
CA ASP A 131 -14.38 -9.51 1.53
C ASP A 131 -12.96 -10.07 1.56
N ALA A 132 -12.56 -10.60 2.69
CA ALA A 132 -11.29 -11.31 2.89
C ALA A 132 -11.46 -12.84 2.90
N SER A 133 -12.59 -13.37 2.42
CA SER A 133 -12.89 -14.81 2.42
C SER A 133 -11.87 -15.63 1.62
N GLY A 134 -11.27 -15.01 0.60
CA GLY A 134 -10.19 -15.62 -0.19
C GLY A 134 -8.78 -15.36 0.36
N CYS A 135 -8.64 -14.59 1.45
CA CYS A 135 -7.36 -14.33 2.08
C CYS A 135 -7.06 -15.43 3.11
N SER A 136 -5.85 -15.95 3.09
CA SER A 136 -5.45 -17.03 3.99
C SER A 136 -4.18 -16.66 4.72
N SER A 137 -4.22 -16.79 6.05
CA SER A 137 -3.04 -16.75 6.90
C SER A 137 -2.37 -18.12 7.03
N SER A 138 -2.86 -19.13 6.30
CA SER A 138 -2.21 -20.45 6.36
C SER A 138 -0.75 -20.29 5.98
N PRO A 139 0.18 -20.62 6.89
CA PRO A 139 1.58 -20.64 6.54
C PRO A 139 1.74 -21.62 5.38
N THR A 140 2.46 -21.22 4.35
CA THR A 140 2.83 -22.12 3.27
C THR A 140 3.52 -23.32 3.92
N ALA A 141 2.94 -24.50 3.73
CA ALA A 141 3.51 -25.71 4.33
C ALA A 141 4.95 -25.87 3.82
N VAL A 142 5.90 -25.93 4.74
CA VAL A 142 7.29 -26.17 4.39
C VAL A 142 7.43 -27.65 4.06
N ALA A 143 7.77 -27.95 2.81
CA ALA A 143 7.99 -29.31 2.34
C ALA A 143 9.50 -29.61 2.29
N ILE A 144 10.02 -30.14 3.39
CA ILE A 144 11.42 -30.57 3.50
C ILE A 144 11.48 -32.08 3.40
N THR A 145 12.32 -32.57 2.50
CA THR A 145 12.74 -33.99 2.47
C THR A 145 14.18 -34.08 2.96
N ALA A 146 14.44 -35.00 3.81
CA ALA A 146 15.79 -35.32 4.30
C ALA A 146 16.21 -36.69 3.85
N SER A 147 17.44 -36.85 3.41
CA SER A 147 18.04 -38.13 3.11
C SER A 147 19.45 -38.22 3.69
N THR A 148 19.84 -39.41 4.11
CA THR A 148 21.18 -39.69 4.59
C THR A 148 21.71 -40.94 3.92
N SER A 149 23.00 -41.05 3.76
CA SER A 149 23.69 -42.25 3.30
C SER A 149 24.87 -42.56 4.21
N LEU A 150 25.20 -43.83 4.32
CA LEU A 150 26.44 -44.20 4.99
C LEU A 150 27.63 -43.83 4.12
N GLY A 151 28.51 -43.01 4.65
CA GLY A 151 29.76 -42.63 4.01
C GLY A 151 30.84 -43.67 4.21
N SER A 152 32.01 -43.41 3.63
CA SER A 152 33.17 -44.29 3.75
C SER A 152 33.70 -44.33 5.17
N CYS A 153 34.11 -45.51 5.63
CA CYS A 153 34.82 -45.66 6.89
C CYS A 153 36.31 -45.43 6.69
N SER A 154 36.91 -44.58 7.51
CA SER A 154 38.35 -44.37 7.58
C SER A 154 38.79 -44.20 9.02
N GLY A 155 39.80 -44.98 9.43
CA GLY A 155 40.36 -44.90 10.78
C GLY A 155 39.37 -45.24 11.91
N GLY A 156 38.36 -46.07 11.66
CA GLY A 156 37.33 -46.44 12.65
C GLY A 156 36.19 -45.43 12.80
N SER A 157 36.18 -44.38 11.97
CA SER A 157 35.11 -43.40 11.92
C SER A 157 34.42 -43.42 10.56
N ALA A 158 33.09 -43.23 10.56
CA ALA A 158 32.30 -43.08 9.34
C ALA A 158 31.68 -41.68 9.27
N THR A 159 31.63 -41.09 8.08
CA THR A 159 30.88 -39.86 7.82
C THR A 159 29.54 -40.20 7.22
N SER A 160 28.50 -39.50 7.66
CA SER A 160 27.15 -39.64 7.10
C SER A 160 26.70 -38.29 6.59
N PRO A 161 26.73 -38.06 5.27
CA PRO A 161 26.22 -36.83 4.71
C PRO A 161 24.69 -36.77 4.83
N PHE A 162 24.19 -35.58 5.16
CA PHE A 162 22.77 -35.31 5.16
C PHE A 162 22.46 -34.36 3.97
N ASN A 163 21.43 -34.71 3.22
CA ASN A 163 20.93 -33.90 2.15
C ASN A 163 19.51 -33.46 2.48
N PHE A 164 19.25 -32.17 2.27
CA PHE A 164 17.93 -31.59 2.44
C PHE A 164 17.48 -31.00 1.10
N ALA A 165 16.25 -31.27 0.73
CA ALA A 165 15.60 -30.61 -0.41
C ALA A 165 14.37 -29.87 0.10
N ASN A 166 14.30 -28.58 -0.23
CA ASN A 166 13.16 -27.72 0.07
C ASN A 166 12.37 -27.50 -1.23
N SER A 167 11.16 -28.05 -1.30
CA SER A 167 10.27 -27.88 -2.45
C SER A 167 9.11 -26.92 -2.19
N SER A 168 9.14 -26.18 -1.09
CA SER A 168 8.03 -25.33 -0.68
C SER A 168 8.00 -23.95 -1.35
N GLY A 169 9.06 -23.52 -2.02
CA GLY A 169 9.18 -22.17 -2.56
C GLY A 169 9.38 -21.07 -1.51
N THR A 170 9.54 -21.43 -0.24
CA THR A 170 9.84 -20.52 0.88
C THR A 170 11.12 -20.95 1.58
N THR A 171 11.87 -20.00 2.12
CA THR A 171 13.08 -20.31 2.90
C THR A 171 12.71 -21.10 4.16
N ALA A 172 13.42 -22.19 4.39
CA ALA A 172 13.26 -23.01 5.58
C ALA A 172 14.59 -23.17 6.32
N TYR A 173 14.52 -23.15 7.65
CA TYR A 173 15.66 -23.44 8.52
C TYR A 173 15.50 -24.84 9.08
N VAL A 174 16.54 -25.65 8.94
CA VAL A 174 16.54 -27.05 9.39
C VAL A 174 17.53 -27.20 10.54
N THR A 175 17.06 -27.71 11.67
CA THR A 175 17.91 -28.15 12.78
C THR A 175 18.07 -29.65 12.70
N VAL A 176 19.30 -30.13 12.72
CA VAL A 176 19.61 -31.58 12.69
C VAL A 176 20.05 -32.01 14.08
N GLU A 177 19.42 -33.05 14.57
CA GLU A 177 19.85 -33.73 15.78
C GLU A 177 20.36 -35.11 15.42
N TYR A 178 21.41 -35.58 16.09
CA TYR A 178 21.98 -36.88 15.90
C TYR A 178 22.18 -37.63 17.25
N SER A 179 22.12 -38.91 17.20
CA SER A 179 22.39 -39.82 18.34
C SER A 179 23.48 -40.78 17.99
N THR A 180 24.44 -41.02 18.91
CA THR A 180 25.52 -41.99 18.79
C THR A 180 25.29 -43.20 19.69
N ASN A 181 24.19 -43.24 20.43
CA ASN A 181 23.90 -44.30 21.43
C ASN A 181 22.52 -44.95 21.23
N GLY A 182 22.11 -45.08 19.98
CA GLY A 182 20.85 -45.76 19.64
C GLY A 182 19.60 -44.97 20.02
N GLY A 183 19.67 -43.65 20.08
CA GLY A 183 18.52 -42.77 20.39
C GLY A 183 18.32 -42.50 21.89
N SER A 184 19.24 -42.96 22.74
CA SER A 184 19.15 -42.70 24.19
C SER A 184 19.46 -41.27 24.57
N SER A 185 20.20 -40.55 23.76
CA SER A 185 20.41 -39.07 23.84
C SER A 185 20.64 -38.49 22.45
N TRP A 186 20.31 -37.22 22.31
CA TRP A 186 20.41 -36.47 21.06
C TRP A 186 21.26 -35.22 21.25
N SER A 187 22.02 -34.87 20.24
CA SER A 187 22.82 -33.63 20.18
C SER A 187 22.52 -32.87 18.89
N VAL A 188 22.44 -31.57 19.01
CA VAL A 188 22.23 -30.70 17.83
C VAL A 188 23.52 -30.64 17.02
N HIS A 189 23.43 -30.85 15.72
CA HIS A 189 24.57 -30.67 14.81
C HIS A 189 24.90 -29.17 14.70
N PRO A 190 26.20 -28.79 14.78
CA PRO A 190 26.59 -27.37 14.88
C PRO A 190 26.33 -26.52 13.62
N GLN A 191 25.90 -27.12 12.51
CA GLN A 191 25.57 -26.41 11.30
C GLN A 191 24.06 -26.38 11.09
N ALA A 192 23.45 -25.19 11.31
CA ALA A 192 22.12 -24.90 10.79
C ALA A 192 22.25 -24.48 9.32
N GLN A 193 21.56 -25.15 8.42
CA GLN A 193 21.54 -24.77 7.00
C GLN A 193 20.21 -24.14 6.65
N ALA A 194 20.28 -22.94 6.04
CA ALA A 194 19.15 -22.34 5.35
C ALA A 194 19.20 -22.81 3.89
N ASN A 195 18.13 -23.42 3.40
CA ASN A 195 17.97 -23.73 1.98
C ASN A 195 16.86 -22.89 1.39
N THR A 196 17.18 -22.24 0.28
CA THR A 196 16.25 -21.48 -0.58
C THR A 196 15.65 -22.38 -1.63
#